data_14ff507947939901979bb2baa5f08f18
#
_entry.id   14ff507947939901979bb2baa5f08f18
#
_cell.length_a   1.000
_cell.length_b   1.000
_cell.length_c   1.000
_cell.angle_alpha   90.00
_cell.angle_beta   90.00
_cell.angle_gamma   90.00
#
_symmetry.space_group_name_H-M   'P 1'
#
loop_
_entity.id
_entity.type
_entity.pdbx_description
1 polymer ?
#
loop_
_entity_poly.entity_id
_entity_poly.type
_entity_poly.pdbx_seq_one_letter_code
_entity_poly.pdbx_strand_id
1 'polypeptide(L)'
;YILDTTMKMQAALRDQPAAQTVLVASFAKKLAAAGLPPERAAQAEKIVAEKVFPAVDRQRALVQQLRAKAVHDAGCWRLPDGEAFYAAAAEAATTTRLTGDEIHQMGLDQVASISSRIDAILKGEGMSQGTVGDRLVALNKRPDQLYPNTDPGREALLAQLNSQIKAMQARLGEAFNTVPKAPVEVRRVPVTIQAGAPGGYYQNASLDGSRPAIYFINLRDTFDRPKFGLATLTHHEAVPGHHLQVTVALESDSIPMIRRRGFYSGYSEGWALYSEQLADEMGMYKGCLLYTSPSPRDKRQS
;
A
#
# COMPACT_ATOMS: atom_id res chain seq x y z
N TYR A 1 9.96 -5.25 -18.87
CA TYR A 1 10.12 -4.72 -17.50
C TYR A 1 9.60 -5.69 -16.44
N ILE A 2 8.29 -6.07 -16.45
CA ILE A 2 7.71 -6.94 -15.39
C ILE A 2 8.45 -8.28 -15.31
N LEU A 3 8.64 -8.98 -16.45
CA LEU A 3 9.34 -10.26 -16.48
C LEU A 3 10.81 -10.11 -16.08
N ASP A 4 11.48 -9.02 -16.45
CA ASP A 4 12.87 -8.75 -16.06
C ASP A 4 12.99 -8.52 -14.54
N THR A 5 12.01 -7.80 -13.94
CA THR A 5 11.93 -7.61 -12.49
C THR A 5 11.67 -8.93 -11.77
N THR A 6 10.76 -9.76 -12.29
CA THR A 6 10.47 -11.10 -11.74
C THR A 6 11.75 -11.97 -11.75
N MET A 7 12.49 -11.99 -12.85
CA MET A 7 13.76 -12.73 -12.94
C MET A 7 14.79 -12.23 -11.93
N LYS A 8 14.91 -10.91 -11.73
CA LYS A 8 15.81 -10.33 -10.70
C LYS A 8 15.42 -10.75 -9.29
N MET A 9 14.12 -10.74 -8.96
CA MET A 9 13.65 -11.18 -7.64
C MET A 9 13.91 -12.67 -7.41
N GLN A 10 13.69 -13.51 -8.42
CA GLN A 10 13.99 -14.94 -8.37
C GLN A 10 15.50 -15.18 -8.22
N ALA A 11 16.34 -14.42 -8.94
CA ALA A 11 17.79 -14.48 -8.80
C ALA A 11 18.25 -14.11 -7.39
N ALA A 12 17.70 -13.07 -6.81
CA ALA A 12 18.02 -12.65 -5.44
C ALA A 12 17.75 -13.74 -4.39
N LEU A 13 16.74 -14.58 -4.60
CA LEU A 13 16.46 -15.73 -3.74
C LEU A 13 17.38 -16.92 -4.07
N ARG A 14 17.59 -17.21 -5.37
CA ARG A 14 18.20 -18.46 -5.85
C ARG A 14 19.72 -18.44 -5.87
N ASP A 15 20.32 -17.27 -6.19
CA ASP A 15 21.76 -17.16 -6.47
C ASP A 15 22.58 -16.86 -5.20
N GLN A 16 22.15 -17.44 -4.07
CA GLN A 16 22.82 -17.39 -2.77
C GLN A 16 22.77 -18.78 -2.10
N PRO A 17 23.66 -19.08 -1.12
CA PRO A 17 23.59 -20.31 -0.35
C PRO A 17 22.23 -20.45 0.37
N ALA A 18 21.68 -21.66 0.41
CA ALA A 18 20.37 -21.91 1.03
C ALA A 18 20.29 -21.40 2.47
N ALA A 19 21.35 -21.57 3.26
CA ALA A 19 21.47 -21.09 4.64
C ALA A 19 21.32 -19.56 4.76
N GLN A 20 21.75 -18.81 3.73
CA GLN A 20 21.72 -17.35 3.74
C GLN A 20 20.40 -16.77 3.21
N THR A 21 19.54 -17.61 2.64
CA THR A 21 18.22 -17.15 2.21
C THR A 21 17.42 -16.62 3.39
N VAL A 22 16.58 -15.61 3.13
CA VAL A 22 15.68 -15.08 4.17
C VAL A 22 14.81 -16.17 4.80
N LEU A 23 14.48 -17.22 4.05
CA LEU A 23 13.69 -18.36 4.52
C LEU A 23 14.38 -19.08 5.67
N VAL A 24 15.65 -19.43 5.50
CA VAL A 24 16.44 -20.16 6.51
C VAL A 24 16.95 -19.22 7.59
N ALA A 25 17.54 -18.08 7.22
CA ALA A 25 18.12 -17.15 8.19
C ALA A 25 17.09 -16.58 9.17
N SER A 26 15.89 -16.18 8.68
CA SER A 26 14.84 -15.69 9.57
C SER A 26 14.27 -16.81 10.46
N PHE A 27 14.16 -18.02 9.94
CA PHE A 27 13.72 -19.18 10.72
C PHE A 27 14.73 -19.52 11.82
N ALA A 28 16.02 -19.60 11.49
CA ALA A 28 17.09 -19.84 12.46
C ALA A 28 17.09 -18.80 13.61
N LYS A 29 16.91 -17.50 13.26
CA LYS A 29 16.79 -16.44 14.26
C LYS A 29 15.59 -16.64 15.19
N LYS A 30 14.44 -17.06 14.66
CA LYS A 30 13.24 -17.32 15.45
C LYS A 30 13.40 -18.56 16.34
N LEU A 31 14.04 -19.61 15.84
CA LEU A 31 14.36 -20.80 16.63
C LEU A 31 15.24 -20.43 17.84
N ALA A 32 16.30 -19.67 17.61
CA ALA A 32 17.19 -19.21 18.68
C ALA A 32 16.44 -18.37 19.73
N ALA A 33 15.59 -17.44 19.28
CA ALA A 33 14.78 -16.61 20.19
C ALA A 33 13.77 -17.42 21.00
N ALA A 34 13.29 -18.55 20.48
CA ALA A 34 12.35 -19.46 21.14
C ALA A 34 13.05 -20.56 21.96
N GLY A 35 14.38 -20.61 22.01
CA GLY A 35 15.13 -21.68 22.68
C GLY A 35 14.92 -23.07 22.06
N LEU A 36 14.59 -23.13 20.77
CA LEU A 36 14.33 -24.38 20.05
C LEU A 36 15.61 -24.95 19.41
N PRO A 37 15.67 -26.30 19.20
CA PRO A 37 16.85 -26.96 18.67
C PRO A 37 17.32 -26.39 17.32
N PRO A 38 18.62 -26.06 17.16
CA PRO A 38 19.16 -25.47 15.93
C PRO A 38 19.17 -26.43 14.73
N GLU A 39 19.09 -27.74 14.96
CA GLU A 39 19.04 -28.77 13.90
C GLU A 39 17.86 -28.60 12.95
N ARG A 40 16.78 -27.96 13.42
CA ARG A 40 15.64 -27.61 12.58
C ARG A 40 15.99 -26.59 11.51
N ALA A 41 16.99 -25.73 11.75
CA ALA A 41 17.49 -24.81 10.72
C ALA A 41 18.21 -25.56 9.58
N ALA A 42 18.99 -26.61 9.91
CA ALA A 42 19.62 -27.47 8.92
C ALA A 42 18.58 -28.24 8.07
N GLN A 43 17.47 -28.68 8.71
CA GLN A 43 16.37 -29.29 7.96
C GLN A 43 15.72 -28.29 6.99
N ALA A 44 15.51 -27.04 7.42
CA ALA A 44 14.96 -25.99 6.59
C ALA A 44 15.90 -25.65 5.42
N GLU A 45 17.22 -25.60 5.65
CA GLU A 45 18.23 -25.42 4.62
C GLU A 45 18.15 -26.52 3.55
N LYS A 46 18.08 -27.77 3.99
CA LYS A 46 17.93 -28.92 3.08
C LYS A 46 16.64 -28.83 2.25
N ILE A 47 15.53 -28.44 2.85
CA ILE A 47 14.26 -28.23 2.12
C ILE A 47 14.41 -27.11 1.09
N VAL A 48 15.07 -26.01 1.43
CA VAL A 48 15.29 -24.90 0.50
C VAL A 48 16.16 -25.38 -0.67
N ALA A 49 17.27 -26.06 -0.40
CA ALA A 49 18.17 -26.55 -1.44
C ALA A 49 17.51 -27.60 -2.36
N GLU A 50 16.80 -28.58 -1.78
CA GLU A 50 16.31 -29.75 -2.53
C GLU A 50 14.90 -29.56 -3.12
N LYS A 51 14.09 -28.63 -2.59
CA LYS A 51 12.70 -28.44 -3.03
C LYS A 51 12.44 -27.03 -3.55
N VAL A 52 12.82 -25.99 -2.80
CA VAL A 52 12.51 -24.60 -3.17
C VAL A 52 13.37 -24.18 -4.37
N PHE A 53 14.67 -24.37 -4.34
CA PHE A 53 15.56 -23.98 -5.43
C PHE A 53 15.20 -24.63 -6.77
N PRO A 54 14.97 -25.95 -6.87
CA PRO A 54 14.54 -26.55 -8.12
C PRO A 54 13.17 -26.03 -8.60
N ALA A 55 12.27 -25.65 -7.69
CA ALA A 55 10.99 -25.04 -8.05
C ALA A 55 11.21 -23.63 -8.63
N VAL A 56 12.06 -22.82 -8.01
CA VAL A 56 12.44 -21.49 -8.52
C VAL A 56 13.13 -21.61 -9.89
N ASP A 57 14.02 -22.59 -10.08
CA ASP A 57 14.68 -22.82 -11.36
C ASP A 57 13.68 -23.14 -12.48
N ARG A 58 12.65 -23.97 -12.20
CA ARG A 58 11.55 -24.22 -13.16
C ARG A 58 10.75 -22.96 -13.49
N GLN A 59 10.46 -22.13 -12.47
CA GLN A 59 9.77 -20.86 -12.71
C GLN A 59 10.64 -19.90 -13.53
N ARG A 60 11.94 -19.81 -13.25
CA ARG A 60 12.87 -18.97 -14.01
C ARG A 60 12.92 -19.39 -15.49
N ALA A 61 13.02 -20.69 -15.75
CA ALA A 61 12.98 -21.20 -17.12
C ALA A 61 11.69 -20.82 -17.86
N LEU A 62 10.53 -20.93 -17.21
CA LEU A 62 9.26 -20.49 -17.78
C LEU A 62 9.25 -18.97 -18.04
N VAL A 63 9.67 -18.17 -17.06
CA VAL A 63 9.73 -16.70 -17.21
C VAL A 63 10.67 -16.30 -18.35
N GLN A 64 11.80 -16.97 -18.51
CA GLN A 64 12.72 -16.76 -19.65
C GLN A 64 12.06 -17.06 -21.01
N GLN A 65 11.30 -18.16 -21.11
CA GLN A 65 10.54 -18.49 -22.31
C GLN A 65 9.47 -17.44 -22.62
N LEU A 66 8.73 -17.00 -21.60
CA LEU A 66 7.74 -15.92 -21.74
C LEU A 66 8.42 -14.60 -22.14
N ARG A 67 9.57 -14.29 -21.55
CA ARG A 67 10.33 -13.08 -21.87
C ARG A 67 10.79 -13.03 -23.33
N ALA A 68 11.23 -14.18 -23.89
CA ALA A 68 11.63 -14.27 -25.28
C ALA A 68 10.49 -13.99 -26.28
N LYS A 69 9.24 -14.21 -25.86
CA LYS A 69 8.03 -13.98 -26.65
C LYS A 69 7.30 -12.68 -26.29
N ALA A 70 7.79 -11.94 -25.29
CA ALA A 70 7.16 -10.73 -24.82
C ALA A 70 7.27 -9.60 -25.84
N VAL A 71 6.18 -8.87 -26.01
CA VAL A 71 6.09 -7.65 -26.83
C VAL A 71 5.83 -6.45 -25.93
N HIS A 72 5.96 -5.25 -26.50
CA HIS A 72 5.71 -4.01 -25.76
C HIS A 72 4.26 -3.52 -25.83
N ASP A 73 3.38 -4.30 -26.46
CA ASP A 73 1.95 -3.98 -26.54
C ASP A 73 1.35 -4.00 -25.13
N ALA A 74 0.91 -2.84 -24.67
CA ALA A 74 0.27 -2.68 -23.38
C ALA A 74 -1.20 -3.14 -23.44
N GLY A 75 -1.72 -3.60 -22.29
CA GLY A 75 -3.12 -3.98 -22.17
C GLY A 75 -3.43 -5.43 -22.56
N CYS A 76 -4.70 -5.78 -22.45
CA CYS A 76 -5.20 -7.14 -22.68
C CYS A 76 -5.82 -7.34 -24.09
N TRP A 77 -5.91 -6.31 -24.92
CA TRP A 77 -6.49 -6.38 -26.30
C TRP A 77 -5.78 -7.38 -27.21
N ARG A 78 -4.54 -7.68 -26.96
CA ARG A 78 -3.78 -8.72 -27.70
C ARG A 78 -4.17 -10.15 -27.35
N LEU A 79 -4.96 -10.35 -26.30
CA LEU A 79 -5.43 -11.66 -25.87
C LEU A 79 -6.72 -12.02 -26.63
N PRO A 80 -7.00 -13.31 -26.85
CA PRO A 80 -8.33 -13.74 -27.27
C PRO A 80 -9.38 -13.15 -26.34
N ASP A 81 -10.45 -12.59 -26.90
CA ASP A 81 -11.55 -11.96 -26.15
C ASP A 81 -11.10 -10.84 -25.17
N GLY A 82 -9.98 -10.19 -25.48
CA GLY A 82 -9.35 -9.17 -24.59
C GLY A 82 -10.29 -8.03 -24.23
N GLU A 83 -11.14 -7.58 -25.14
CA GLU A 83 -12.14 -6.54 -24.90
C GLU A 83 -13.21 -7.01 -23.89
N ALA A 84 -13.76 -8.20 -24.08
CA ALA A 84 -14.73 -8.78 -23.15
C ALA A 84 -14.12 -9.06 -21.79
N PHE A 85 -12.87 -9.52 -21.76
CA PHE A 85 -12.11 -9.70 -20.52
C PHE A 85 -11.93 -8.36 -19.77
N TYR A 86 -11.56 -7.28 -20.49
CA TYR A 86 -11.39 -5.96 -19.89
C TYR A 86 -12.71 -5.44 -19.31
N ALA A 87 -13.80 -5.53 -20.05
CA ALA A 87 -15.13 -5.11 -19.59
C ALA A 87 -15.55 -5.86 -18.32
N ALA A 88 -15.41 -7.18 -18.30
CA ALA A 88 -15.74 -8.01 -17.13
C ALA A 88 -14.84 -7.67 -15.93
N ALA A 89 -13.53 -7.44 -16.15
CA ALA A 89 -12.60 -7.05 -15.10
C ALA A 89 -12.90 -5.66 -14.54
N ALA A 90 -13.27 -4.69 -15.40
CA ALA A 90 -13.69 -3.36 -14.99
C ALA A 90 -14.97 -3.40 -14.15
N GLU A 91 -16.01 -4.16 -14.58
CA GLU A 91 -17.23 -4.35 -13.80
C GLU A 91 -16.95 -5.00 -12.44
N ALA A 92 -16.12 -6.04 -12.39
CA ALA A 92 -15.74 -6.70 -11.15
C ALA A 92 -14.98 -5.78 -10.19
N ALA A 93 -14.09 -4.91 -10.69
CA ALA A 93 -13.29 -4.00 -9.88
C ALA A 93 -14.10 -2.79 -9.37
N THR A 94 -14.95 -2.23 -10.23
CA THR A 94 -15.71 -1.00 -9.93
C THR A 94 -17.09 -1.27 -9.35
N THR A 95 -17.63 -2.49 -9.52
CA THR A 95 -19.03 -2.86 -9.25
C THR A 95 -20.04 -1.99 -9.99
N THR A 96 -19.62 -1.41 -11.13
CA THR A 96 -20.45 -0.59 -12.02
C THR A 96 -20.38 -1.12 -13.45
N ARG A 97 -21.30 -0.67 -14.31
CA ARG A 97 -21.30 -1.01 -15.75
C ARG A 97 -20.71 0.11 -16.60
N LEU A 98 -19.87 0.94 -16.02
CA LEU A 98 -19.16 1.97 -16.78
C LEU A 98 -18.20 1.34 -17.77
N THR A 99 -18.17 1.87 -18.97
CA THR A 99 -17.22 1.47 -20.00
C THR A 99 -15.81 1.97 -19.67
N GLY A 100 -14.79 1.38 -20.29
CA GLY A 100 -13.42 1.85 -20.17
C GLY A 100 -13.25 3.33 -20.56
N ASP A 101 -13.95 3.77 -21.61
CA ASP A 101 -13.89 5.16 -22.06
C ASP A 101 -14.53 6.14 -21.07
N GLU A 102 -15.69 5.77 -20.49
CA GLU A 102 -16.32 6.58 -19.43
C GLU A 102 -15.41 6.70 -18.20
N ILE A 103 -14.81 5.59 -17.76
CA ILE A 103 -13.86 5.60 -16.65
C ILE A 103 -12.64 6.46 -16.99
N HIS A 104 -12.10 6.35 -18.20
CA HIS A 104 -10.98 7.16 -18.67
C HIS A 104 -11.31 8.65 -18.68
N GLN A 105 -12.48 9.02 -19.22
CA GLN A 105 -12.92 10.43 -19.23
C GLN A 105 -13.08 11.00 -17.83
N MET A 106 -13.69 10.22 -16.90
CA MET A 106 -13.76 10.60 -15.49
C MET A 106 -12.37 10.83 -14.90
N GLY A 107 -11.40 10.01 -15.26
CA GLY A 107 -10.01 10.17 -14.84
C GLY A 107 -9.39 11.48 -15.35
N LEU A 108 -9.59 11.82 -16.63
CA LEU A 108 -9.11 13.07 -17.23
C LEU A 108 -9.71 14.30 -16.53
N ASP A 109 -11.01 14.29 -16.29
CA ASP A 109 -11.72 15.39 -15.61
C ASP A 109 -11.19 15.59 -14.19
N GLN A 110 -10.96 14.48 -13.46
CA GLN A 110 -10.39 14.52 -12.12
C GLN A 110 -8.97 15.06 -12.12
N VAL A 111 -8.10 14.59 -13.02
CA VAL A 111 -6.73 15.08 -13.15
C VAL A 111 -6.70 16.59 -13.40
N ALA A 112 -7.55 17.10 -14.28
CA ALA A 112 -7.66 18.53 -14.54
C ALA A 112 -8.06 19.32 -13.28
N SER A 113 -9.10 18.87 -12.58
CA SER A 113 -9.58 19.49 -11.33
C SER A 113 -8.52 19.47 -10.23
N ILE A 114 -7.91 18.31 -9.98
CA ILE A 114 -6.87 18.14 -8.97
C ILE A 114 -5.65 19.00 -9.30
N SER A 115 -5.19 19.01 -10.56
CA SER A 115 -4.04 19.81 -10.99
C SER A 115 -4.27 21.30 -10.74
N SER A 116 -5.49 21.79 -11.00
CA SER A 116 -5.87 23.18 -10.70
C SER A 116 -5.80 23.51 -9.22
N ARG A 117 -6.29 22.61 -8.36
CA ARG A 117 -6.23 22.78 -6.89
C ARG A 117 -4.80 22.74 -6.36
N ILE A 118 -3.99 21.79 -6.83
CA ILE A 118 -2.56 21.70 -6.48
C ILE A 118 -1.83 22.97 -6.94
N ASP A 119 -2.12 23.48 -8.13
CA ASP A 119 -1.53 24.71 -8.64
C ASP A 119 -1.77 25.89 -7.70
N ALA A 120 -3.01 26.03 -7.21
CA ALA A 120 -3.38 27.08 -6.28
C ALA A 120 -2.62 26.95 -4.92
N ILE A 121 -2.54 25.72 -4.39
CA ILE A 121 -1.80 25.45 -3.14
C ILE A 121 -0.31 25.77 -3.30
N LEU A 122 0.31 25.27 -4.38
CA LEU A 122 1.74 25.49 -4.63
C LEU A 122 2.07 26.97 -4.83
N LYS A 123 1.18 27.75 -5.49
CA LYS A 123 1.32 29.19 -5.59
C LYS A 123 1.23 29.88 -4.23
N GLY A 124 0.33 29.45 -3.37
CA GLY A 124 0.24 29.92 -1.97
C GLY A 124 1.51 29.67 -1.17
N GLU A 125 2.23 28.59 -1.46
CA GLU A 125 3.52 28.23 -0.89
C GLU A 125 4.73 28.95 -1.57
N GLY A 126 4.46 29.92 -2.45
CA GLY A 126 5.50 30.65 -3.18
C GLY A 126 6.12 29.89 -4.36
N MET A 127 5.58 28.72 -4.69
CA MET A 127 6.09 27.88 -5.79
C MET A 127 5.27 28.14 -7.06
N SER A 128 5.59 29.19 -7.81
CA SER A 128 4.81 29.64 -8.99
C SER A 128 5.43 29.30 -10.35
N GLN A 129 6.69 28.83 -10.39
CA GLN A 129 7.44 28.63 -11.63
C GLN A 129 7.44 27.14 -12.05
N GLY A 130 7.27 26.87 -13.33
CA GLY A 130 7.24 25.53 -13.90
C GLY A 130 5.87 24.87 -13.85
N THR A 131 5.78 23.62 -14.34
CA THR A 131 4.55 22.82 -14.31
C THR A 131 4.19 22.40 -12.87
N VAL A 132 2.94 21.99 -12.65
CA VAL A 132 2.52 21.41 -11.35
C VAL A 132 3.42 20.22 -11.00
N GLY A 133 3.73 19.35 -11.96
CA GLY A 133 4.60 18.20 -11.77
C GLY A 133 6.01 18.59 -11.32
N ASP A 134 6.64 19.57 -11.98
CA ASP A 134 7.98 20.04 -11.63
C ASP A 134 8.02 20.60 -10.19
N ARG A 135 7.00 21.36 -9.83
CA ARG A 135 6.86 21.95 -8.49
C ARG A 135 6.63 20.89 -7.42
N LEU A 136 5.83 19.84 -7.70
CA LEU A 136 5.67 18.70 -6.80
C LEU A 136 6.98 17.93 -6.62
N VAL A 137 7.74 17.73 -7.70
CA VAL A 137 9.09 17.11 -7.60
C VAL A 137 10.03 17.97 -6.76
N ALA A 138 9.97 19.29 -6.88
CA ALA A 138 10.74 20.19 -6.04
C ALA A 138 10.30 20.16 -4.57
N LEU A 139 8.99 20.13 -4.32
CA LEU A 139 8.42 20.01 -2.97
C LEU A 139 8.84 18.70 -2.29
N ASN A 140 8.82 17.58 -3.03
CA ASN A 140 9.27 16.28 -2.55
C ASN A 140 10.73 16.25 -2.08
N LYS A 141 11.55 17.18 -2.56
CA LYS A 141 12.97 17.27 -2.22
C LYS A 141 13.30 18.33 -1.16
N ARG A 142 12.29 19.07 -0.69
CA ARG A 142 12.51 20.10 0.35
C ARG A 142 12.96 19.46 1.66
N PRO A 143 14.07 19.89 2.27
CA PRO A 143 14.60 19.29 3.49
C PRO A 143 13.63 19.33 4.68
N ASP A 144 12.81 20.38 4.79
CA ASP A 144 11.77 20.51 5.82
C ASP A 144 10.65 19.46 5.67
N GLN A 145 10.46 18.92 4.47
CA GLN A 145 9.48 17.88 4.16
C GLN A 145 10.02 16.45 4.31
N LEU A 146 11.26 16.28 4.69
CA LEU A 146 11.90 14.96 4.73
C LEU A 146 12.29 14.57 6.15
N TYR A 147 12.27 13.26 6.42
CA TYR A 147 12.95 12.66 7.54
C TYR A 147 14.34 12.20 7.13
N PRO A 148 15.35 12.29 8.01
CA PRO A 148 16.67 11.74 7.72
C PRO A 148 16.59 10.26 7.36
N ASN A 149 17.32 9.84 6.30
CA ASN A 149 17.34 8.43 5.89
C ASN A 149 18.31 7.61 6.76
N THR A 150 18.09 7.66 8.06
CA THR A 150 18.82 6.96 9.13
C THR A 150 17.83 6.18 10.00
N ASP A 151 18.31 5.26 10.82
CA ASP A 151 17.40 4.52 11.71
C ASP A 151 16.70 5.43 12.73
N PRO A 152 17.35 6.41 13.37
CA PRO A 152 16.63 7.39 14.18
C PRO A 152 15.58 8.20 13.41
N GLY A 153 15.86 8.55 12.14
CA GLY A 153 14.90 9.24 11.29
C GLY A 153 13.67 8.37 10.96
N ARG A 154 13.88 7.07 10.71
CA ARG A 154 12.79 6.09 10.53
C ARG A 154 11.95 5.92 11.79
N GLU A 155 12.60 5.85 12.95
CA GLU A 155 11.90 5.75 14.24
C GLU A 155 11.06 7.00 14.52
N ALA A 156 11.60 8.19 14.26
CA ALA A 156 10.86 9.45 14.40
C ALA A 156 9.64 9.50 13.47
N LEU A 157 9.77 9.03 12.21
CA LEU A 157 8.67 8.92 11.28
C LEU A 157 7.59 7.95 11.80
N LEU A 158 7.97 6.75 12.25
CA LEU A 158 7.02 5.77 12.79
C LEU A 158 6.30 6.31 14.04
N ALA A 159 7.02 6.99 14.93
CA ALA A 159 6.43 7.61 16.12
C ALA A 159 5.40 8.68 15.75
N GLN A 160 5.67 9.51 14.76
CA GLN A 160 4.74 10.52 14.25
C GLN A 160 3.46 9.89 13.70
N LEU A 161 3.57 8.84 12.86
CA LEU A 161 2.39 8.17 12.30
C LEU A 161 1.55 7.49 13.38
N ASN A 162 2.18 6.83 14.36
CA ASN A 162 1.45 6.25 15.49
C ASN A 162 0.75 7.33 16.34
N SER A 163 1.35 8.52 16.47
CA SER A 163 0.71 9.66 17.14
C SER A 163 -0.52 10.15 16.38
N GLN A 164 -0.47 10.23 15.05
CA GLN A 164 -1.61 10.59 14.21
C GLN A 164 -2.75 9.58 14.33
N ILE A 165 -2.44 8.29 14.33
CA ILE A 165 -3.44 7.23 14.54
C ILE A 165 -4.14 7.40 15.89
N LYS A 166 -3.38 7.60 16.98
CA LYS A 166 -3.93 7.81 18.32
C LYS A 166 -4.82 9.04 18.40
N ALA A 167 -4.41 10.13 17.77
CA ALA A 167 -5.19 11.37 17.72
C ALA A 167 -6.53 11.16 17.00
N MET A 168 -6.54 10.46 15.87
CA MET A 168 -7.78 10.13 15.15
C MET A 168 -8.64 9.13 15.93
N GLN A 169 -8.05 8.10 16.52
CA GLN A 169 -8.78 7.11 17.32
C GLN A 169 -9.58 7.77 18.46
N ALA A 170 -9.00 8.76 19.12
CA ALA A 170 -9.66 9.50 20.20
C ALA A 170 -10.91 10.27 19.72
N ARG A 171 -11.03 10.52 18.42
CA ARG A 171 -12.10 11.31 17.82
C ARG A 171 -13.07 10.51 16.96
N LEU A 172 -12.82 9.21 16.75
CA LEU A 172 -13.69 8.38 15.89
C LEU A 172 -15.17 8.42 16.32
N GLY A 173 -15.44 8.50 17.62
CA GLY A 173 -16.81 8.60 18.15
C GLY A 173 -17.57 9.87 17.75
N GLU A 174 -16.90 10.91 17.23
CA GLU A 174 -17.52 12.12 16.69
C GLU A 174 -18.21 11.84 15.33
N ALA A 175 -17.73 10.84 14.58
CA ALA A 175 -18.22 10.52 13.24
C ALA A 175 -18.86 9.12 13.14
N PHE A 176 -18.56 8.21 14.08
CA PHE A 176 -18.98 6.81 13.98
C PHE A 176 -19.59 6.30 15.28
N ASN A 177 -20.75 5.66 15.17
CA ASN A 177 -21.39 4.95 16.30
C ASN A 177 -20.69 3.62 16.63
N THR A 178 -20.00 3.03 15.68
CA THR A 178 -19.26 1.77 15.83
C THR A 178 -17.81 2.00 15.46
N VAL A 179 -16.91 1.71 16.39
CA VAL A 179 -15.47 1.86 16.20
C VAL A 179 -14.76 0.51 16.34
N PRO A 180 -13.61 0.29 15.68
CA PRO A 180 -12.83 -0.93 15.81
C PRO A 180 -12.41 -1.21 17.26
N LYS A 181 -12.47 -2.47 17.69
CA LYS A 181 -11.93 -2.94 18.98
C LYS A 181 -10.47 -3.35 18.84
N ALA A 182 -10.13 -4.02 17.72
CA ALA A 182 -8.76 -4.43 17.48
C ALA A 182 -7.85 -3.22 17.30
N PRO A 183 -6.67 -3.19 17.94
CA PRO A 183 -5.71 -2.11 17.78
C PRO A 183 -5.03 -2.15 16.42
N VAL A 184 -4.58 -0.99 15.95
CA VAL A 184 -3.71 -0.83 14.78
C VAL A 184 -2.44 -0.09 15.14
N GLU A 185 -1.34 -0.49 14.57
CA GLU A 185 -0.04 0.15 14.72
C GLU A 185 0.69 0.27 13.39
N VAL A 186 1.58 1.25 13.28
CA VAL A 186 2.45 1.40 12.11
C VAL A 186 3.73 0.62 12.32
N ARG A 187 4.12 -0.16 11.31
CA ARG A 187 5.41 -0.86 11.27
C ARG A 187 6.12 -0.63 9.94
N ARG A 188 7.44 -0.64 9.99
CA ARG A 188 8.26 -0.68 8.78
C ARG A 188 8.03 -2.00 8.03
N VAL A 189 7.89 -1.92 6.70
CA VAL A 189 7.98 -3.12 5.85
C VAL A 189 9.29 -3.86 6.14
N PRO A 190 9.26 -5.19 6.34
CA PRO A 190 10.47 -5.96 6.59
C PRO A 190 11.54 -5.69 5.53
N VAL A 191 12.78 -5.46 5.96
CA VAL A 191 13.90 -5.08 5.08
C VAL A 191 14.08 -6.05 3.92
N THR A 192 13.82 -7.34 4.16
CA THR A 192 13.96 -8.42 3.18
C THR A 192 13.02 -8.36 1.99
N ILE A 193 11.86 -7.68 2.14
CA ILE A 193 10.85 -7.58 1.08
C ILE A 193 10.61 -6.14 0.62
N GLN A 194 11.20 -5.14 1.28
CA GLN A 194 10.92 -3.72 1.02
C GLN A 194 11.24 -3.28 -0.41
N ALA A 195 12.16 -3.97 -1.12
CA ALA A 195 12.51 -3.63 -2.50
C ALA A 195 11.37 -3.86 -3.50
N GLY A 196 10.48 -4.82 -3.22
CA GLY A 196 9.32 -5.15 -4.07
C GLY A 196 7.97 -4.79 -3.45
N ALA A 197 7.96 -4.28 -2.21
CA ALA A 197 6.74 -3.90 -1.53
C ALA A 197 6.24 -2.51 -1.97
N PRO A 198 4.90 -2.26 -1.93
CA PRO A 198 4.33 -0.95 -2.17
C PRO A 198 4.79 0.07 -1.11
N GLY A 199 4.41 1.32 -1.31
CA GLY A 199 4.73 2.44 -0.42
C GLY A 199 4.17 2.33 0.99
N GLY A 200 2.95 1.82 1.09
CA GLY A 200 2.24 1.47 2.30
C GLY A 200 1.19 0.41 1.99
N TYR A 201 0.75 -0.32 3.01
CA TYR A 201 -0.39 -1.23 2.90
C TYR A 201 -0.90 -1.63 4.28
N TYR A 202 -2.19 -1.91 4.34
CA TYR A 202 -2.86 -2.38 5.54
C TYR A 202 -2.87 -3.91 5.62
N GLN A 203 -2.68 -4.43 6.83
CA GLN A 203 -2.88 -5.84 7.17
C GLN A 203 -3.84 -5.94 8.36
N ASN A 204 -4.96 -6.62 8.15
CA ASN A 204 -5.97 -6.78 9.20
C ASN A 204 -5.46 -7.58 10.42
N ALA A 205 -6.07 -7.33 11.56
CA ALA A 205 -5.86 -8.11 12.78
C ALA A 205 -6.22 -9.59 12.58
N SER A 206 -5.64 -10.48 13.41
CA SER A 206 -6.09 -11.85 13.47
C SER A 206 -7.48 -11.93 14.12
N LEU A 207 -8.31 -12.88 13.65
CA LEU A 207 -9.67 -13.05 14.18
C LEU A 207 -9.71 -13.46 15.65
N ASP A 208 -8.67 -14.12 16.12
CA ASP A 208 -8.50 -14.57 17.52
C ASP A 208 -7.88 -13.50 18.43
N GLY A 209 -7.60 -12.31 17.91
CA GLY A 209 -6.99 -11.22 18.66
C GLY A 209 -5.49 -11.39 18.98
N SER A 210 -4.86 -12.49 18.54
CA SER A 210 -3.44 -12.79 18.85
C SER A 210 -2.45 -11.83 18.16
N ARG A 211 -2.88 -11.13 17.11
CA ARG A 211 -2.06 -10.17 16.36
C ARG A 211 -2.87 -8.90 16.08
N PRO A 212 -2.32 -7.70 16.35
CA PRO A 212 -2.94 -6.43 16.00
C PRO A 212 -3.03 -6.26 14.48
N ALA A 213 -3.84 -5.34 14.04
CA ALA A 213 -3.78 -4.82 12.68
C ALA A 213 -2.49 -4.01 12.49
N ILE A 214 -1.97 -4.01 11.28
CA ILE A 214 -0.70 -3.33 10.97
C ILE A 214 -0.86 -2.49 9.70
N TYR A 215 -0.55 -1.22 9.81
CA TYR A 215 -0.21 -0.39 8.68
C TYR A 215 1.29 -0.53 8.41
N PHE A 216 1.66 -1.21 7.34
CA PHE A 216 3.05 -1.29 6.91
C PHE A 216 3.41 -0.09 6.05
N ILE A 217 4.52 0.57 6.39
CA ILE A 217 5.10 1.64 5.58
C ILE A 217 6.49 1.25 5.07
N ASN A 218 6.75 1.44 3.78
CA ASN A 218 8.03 1.15 3.17
C ASN A 218 9.02 2.29 3.42
N LEU A 219 9.99 2.02 4.29
CA LEU A 219 11.04 2.96 4.69
C LEU A 219 12.43 2.52 4.16
N ARG A 220 12.46 1.91 2.96
CA ARG A 220 13.73 1.63 2.26
C ARG A 220 14.52 2.92 2.08
N ASP A 221 13.83 3.95 1.62
CA ASP A 221 14.31 5.32 1.57
C ASP A 221 13.25 6.26 2.14
N THR A 222 13.60 7.02 3.19
CA THR A 222 12.68 7.99 3.80
C THR A 222 12.40 9.18 2.87
N PHE A 223 13.27 9.44 1.90
CA PHE A 223 13.09 10.51 0.91
C PHE A 223 11.94 10.23 -0.07
N ASP A 224 11.54 8.95 -0.20
CA ASP A 224 10.33 8.57 -0.93
C ASP A 224 9.03 8.87 -0.13
N ARG A 225 9.14 9.40 1.09
CA ARG A 225 8.03 9.60 2.04
C ARG A 225 8.02 11.02 2.59
N PRO A 226 7.74 12.03 1.76
CA PRO A 226 7.67 13.41 2.22
C PRO A 226 6.52 13.60 3.22
N LYS A 227 6.74 14.44 4.23
CA LYS A 227 5.83 14.64 5.36
C LYS A 227 4.42 15.03 4.94
N PHE A 228 4.28 15.85 3.90
CA PHE A 228 2.96 16.32 3.46
C PHE A 228 2.03 15.19 2.99
N GLY A 229 2.57 14.07 2.44
CA GLY A 229 1.77 12.93 2.02
C GLY A 229 1.53 11.87 3.10
N LEU A 230 2.25 11.96 4.23
CA LEU A 230 2.19 10.91 5.26
C LEU A 230 0.88 10.91 6.04
N ALA A 231 0.29 12.08 6.29
CA ALA A 231 -0.95 12.17 7.04
C ALA A 231 -2.12 11.56 6.27
N THR A 232 -2.26 11.88 4.99
CA THR A 232 -3.28 11.28 4.11
C THR A 232 -3.12 9.77 4.03
N LEU A 233 -1.91 9.27 3.75
CA LEU A 233 -1.64 7.84 3.70
C LEU A 233 -1.96 7.15 5.05
N THR A 234 -1.69 7.81 6.18
CA THR A 234 -2.00 7.25 7.50
C THR A 234 -3.51 7.11 7.71
N HIS A 235 -4.30 8.09 7.29
CA HIS A 235 -5.76 8.03 7.42
C HIS A 235 -6.39 7.10 6.37
N HIS A 236 -5.74 6.89 5.23
CA HIS A 236 -6.10 5.88 4.24
C HIS A 236 -5.90 4.45 4.79
N GLU A 237 -4.70 4.13 5.27
CA GLU A 237 -4.34 2.78 5.69
C GLU A 237 -4.88 2.42 7.08
N ALA A 238 -4.87 3.36 8.02
CA ALA A 238 -5.29 3.11 9.38
C ALA A 238 -6.73 3.60 9.62
N VAL A 239 -6.91 4.65 10.42
CA VAL A 239 -8.22 5.18 10.81
C VAL A 239 -8.40 6.60 10.25
N PRO A 240 -9.56 6.90 9.69
CA PRO A 240 -10.79 6.10 9.57
C PRO A 240 -10.86 5.22 8.30
N GLY A 241 -9.72 4.96 7.64
CA GLY A 241 -9.60 4.23 6.38
C GLY A 241 -9.77 2.72 6.48
N HIS A 242 -8.84 1.98 5.85
CA HIS A 242 -8.91 0.52 5.74
C HIS A 242 -9.09 -0.18 7.08
N HIS A 243 -8.38 0.25 8.13
CA HIS A 243 -8.50 -0.38 9.44
C HIS A 243 -9.93 -0.30 9.99
N LEU A 244 -10.57 0.87 9.95
CA LEU A 244 -11.94 1.00 10.44
C LEU A 244 -12.89 0.13 9.65
N GLN A 245 -12.89 0.25 8.31
CA GLN A 245 -13.80 -0.46 7.42
C GLN A 245 -13.69 -1.99 7.57
N VAL A 246 -12.47 -2.51 7.47
CA VAL A 246 -12.22 -3.96 7.50
C VAL A 246 -12.50 -4.52 8.89
N THR A 247 -12.06 -3.84 9.95
CA THR A 247 -12.18 -4.35 11.31
C THR A 247 -13.61 -4.34 11.79
N VAL A 248 -14.38 -3.29 11.53
CA VAL A 248 -15.82 -3.25 11.87
C VAL A 248 -16.57 -4.38 11.16
N ALA A 249 -16.24 -4.67 9.89
CA ALA A 249 -16.84 -5.79 9.18
C ALA A 249 -16.45 -7.14 9.80
N LEU A 250 -15.16 -7.34 10.14
CA LEU A 250 -14.66 -8.59 10.72
C LEU A 250 -15.20 -8.84 12.13
N GLU A 251 -15.39 -7.79 12.93
CA GLU A 251 -15.93 -7.86 14.30
C GLU A 251 -17.44 -7.99 14.36
N SER A 252 -18.15 -7.83 13.25
CA SER A 252 -19.61 -7.90 13.21
C SER A 252 -20.12 -9.34 13.17
N ASP A 253 -20.93 -9.74 14.12
CA ASP A 253 -21.57 -11.06 14.13
C ASP A 253 -22.80 -11.16 13.22
N SER A 254 -23.34 -10.01 12.79
CA SER A 254 -24.51 -9.96 11.89
C SER A 254 -24.16 -10.15 10.42
N ILE A 255 -22.89 -10.06 10.03
CA ILE A 255 -22.42 -10.21 8.65
C ILE A 255 -21.90 -11.64 8.42
N PRO A 256 -22.40 -12.40 7.43
CA PRO A 256 -21.85 -13.72 7.11
C PRO A 256 -20.36 -13.68 6.79
N MET A 257 -19.61 -14.69 7.22
CA MET A 257 -18.13 -14.73 7.09
C MET A 257 -17.65 -14.52 5.65
N ILE A 258 -18.35 -15.03 4.65
CA ILE A 258 -18.01 -14.84 3.24
C ILE A 258 -18.02 -13.35 2.85
N ARG A 259 -18.96 -12.58 3.40
CA ARG A 259 -19.05 -11.12 3.14
C ARG A 259 -18.04 -10.33 3.96
N ARG A 260 -17.73 -10.74 5.19
CA ARG A 260 -16.69 -10.11 6.02
C ARG A 260 -15.32 -10.16 5.35
N ARG A 261 -15.07 -11.19 4.51
CA ARG A 261 -13.81 -11.40 3.78
C ARG A 261 -13.89 -11.03 2.31
N GLY A 262 -15.04 -10.62 1.84
CA GLY A 262 -15.20 -10.14 0.47
C GLY A 262 -14.41 -8.84 0.26
N PHE A 263 -13.70 -8.77 -0.86
CA PHE A 263 -12.96 -7.58 -1.27
C PHE A 263 -13.50 -7.07 -2.59
N TYR A 264 -13.94 -5.82 -2.59
CA TYR A 264 -14.36 -5.09 -3.79
C TYR A 264 -13.54 -3.82 -3.87
N SER A 265 -12.68 -3.70 -4.88
CA SER A 265 -11.71 -2.60 -4.98
C SER A 265 -12.39 -1.23 -4.94
N GLY A 266 -13.46 -1.04 -5.73
CA GLY A 266 -14.21 0.21 -5.74
C GLY A 266 -14.80 0.61 -4.38
N TYR A 267 -15.18 -0.36 -3.55
CA TYR A 267 -15.65 -0.09 -2.19
C TYR A 267 -14.49 0.15 -1.21
N SER A 268 -13.49 -0.73 -1.22
CA SER A 268 -12.39 -0.66 -0.25
C SER A 268 -11.52 0.60 -0.45
N GLU A 269 -11.09 0.83 -1.67
CA GLU A 269 -10.27 1.99 -2.01
C GLU A 269 -11.08 3.29 -2.01
N GLY A 270 -12.32 3.24 -2.48
CA GLY A 270 -13.24 4.38 -2.44
C GLY A 270 -13.53 4.84 -1.01
N TRP A 271 -13.71 3.90 -0.06
CA TRP A 271 -13.82 4.23 1.35
C TRP A 271 -12.55 4.88 1.89
N ALA A 272 -11.37 4.30 1.60
CA ALA A 272 -10.11 4.81 2.08
C ALA A 272 -9.81 6.22 1.54
N LEU A 273 -10.11 6.50 0.27
CA LEU A 273 -10.04 7.86 -0.30
C LEU A 273 -11.05 8.82 0.36
N TYR A 274 -12.28 8.38 0.61
CA TYR A 274 -13.25 9.19 1.35
C TYR A 274 -12.79 9.50 2.77
N SER A 275 -12.11 8.54 3.40
CA SER A 275 -11.57 8.69 4.76
C SER A 275 -10.48 9.74 4.85
N GLU A 276 -9.70 9.93 3.79
CA GLU A 276 -8.73 11.02 3.71
C GLU A 276 -9.44 12.38 3.81
N GLN A 277 -10.54 12.55 3.08
CA GLN A 277 -11.34 13.77 3.17
C GLN A 277 -12.03 13.93 4.53
N LEU A 278 -12.60 12.86 5.07
CA LEU A 278 -13.24 12.90 6.38
C LEU A 278 -12.24 13.33 7.47
N ALA A 279 -10.99 12.87 7.38
CA ALA A 279 -9.93 13.31 8.28
C ALA A 279 -9.66 14.82 8.17
N ASP A 280 -9.72 15.41 6.97
CA ASP A 280 -9.65 16.86 6.78
C ASP A 280 -10.83 17.58 7.40
N GLU A 281 -12.06 17.13 7.12
CA GLU A 281 -13.29 17.67 7.69
C GLU A 281 -13.28 17.62 9.23
N MET A 282 -12.64 16.60 9.81
CA MET A 282 -12.39 16.50 11.24
C MET A 282 -11.20 17.35 11.72
N GLY A 283 -10.52 18.09 10.83
CA GLY A 283 -9.43 19.00 11.16
C GLY A 283 -8.14 18.31 11.56
N MET A 284 -7.90 17.06 11.10
CA MET A 284 -6.69 16.28 11.43
C MET A 284 -5.45 16.77 10.69
N TYR A 285 -5.62 17.63 9.68
CA TYR A 285 -4.54 18.12 8.84
C TYR A 285 -4.10 19.54 9.14
N LYS A 286 -4.46 20.10 10.28
CA LYS A 286 -4.05 21.46 10.67
C LYS A 286 -2.52 21.58 10.69
N GLY A 287 -1.98 22.53 9.91
CA GLY A 287 -0.54 22.79 9.80
C GLY A 287 0.22 21.89 8.82
N CYS A 288 -0.47 21.05 8.04
CA CYS A 288 0.14 20.29 6.95
C CYS A 288 -0.04 21.02 5.60
N LEU A 289 0.97 20.93 4.73
CA LEU A 289 0.83 21.23 3.30
C LEU A 289 -0.05 20.16 2.67
N LEU A 290 -1.36 20.42 2.60
CA LEU A 290 -2.24 19.31 2.30
C LEU A 290 -3.25 19.58 1.24
N TYR A 291 -3.54 18.53 0.63
CA TYR A 291 -4.71 18.16 -0.14
C TYR A 291 -4.43 17.88 -1.59
N THR A 292 -4.00 16.67 -1.85
CA THR A 292 -3.77 16.21 -3.22
C THR A 292 -4.76 15.16 -3.71
N SER A 293 -5.64 14.62 -2.82
CA SER A 293 -6.64 13.63 -3.21
C SER A 293 -7.99 14.27 -3.51
N PRO A 294 -8.66 13.90 -4.62
CA PRO A 294 -9.98 14.40 -4.95
C PRO A 294 -11.05 13.77 -4.07
N SER A 295 -11.92 14.61 -3.53
CA SER A 295 -13.08 14.13 -2.81
C SER A 295 -14.23 13.74 -3.74
N PRO A 296 -14.95 12.64 -3.46
CA PRO A 296 -16.21 12.32 -4.13
C PRO A 296 -17.28 13.38 -3.97
N ARG A 297 -17.19 14.27 -2.96
CA ARG A 297 -18.15 15.36 -2.74
C ARG A 297 -18.00 16.53 -3.72
N ASP A 298 -16.84 16.72 -4.31
CA ASP A 298 -16.60 17.81 -5.27
C ASP A 298 -17.53 17.73 -6.51
N LYS A 299 -18.16 16.57 -6.75
CA LYS A 299 -19.14 16.37 -7.85
C LYS A 299 -20.60 16.63 -7.46
N ARG A 300 -20.94 16.88 -6.18
CA ARG A 300 -22.32 17.11 -5.74
C ARG A 300 -22.74 18.59 -5.69
N GLN A 301 -21.85 19.50 -6.06
CA GLN A 301 -22.09 20.94 -6.08
C GLN A 301 -22.21 21.53 -7.49
N SER A 302 -22.32 20.67 -8.52
CA SER A 302 -22.62 21.13 -9.90
C SER A 302 -23.95 20.59 -10.39
#